data_6aedaa02c0cfaacbcf4d43dfe898caf3
#
_entry.id   6aedaa02c0cfaacbcf4d43dfe898caf3
#
_cell.length_a   1.000
_cell.length_b   1.000
_cell.length_c   1.000
_cell.angle_alpha   90.00
_cell.angle_beta   90.00
_cell.angle_gamma   90.00
#
_symmetry.space_group_name_H-M   'P 1'
#
loop_
_entity.id
_entity.type
_entity.pdbx_description
1 polymer ?
#
loop_
_entity_poly.entity_id
_entity_poly.type
_entity_poly.pdbx_seq_one_letter_code
_entity_poly.pdbx_strand_id
1 'polypeptide(L)'
;NFQQNAVEIKKLYSYVADKPLFSDTLQVNEVLYKISKLDERFNIDKCFEFLNKQKIVLHSKIYELSQGEKKILLFAIGYFTKSSILVLDNPFSGVGLIAKKEILNLLRDYIDENKMIILVTEDPLVIKSLADYIIVLENGRINTKEDIVELQERFNTTDIENILLSIMKGENSND
;
A
#
# COMPACT_ATOMS: atom_id res chain seq x y z
N ASN A 1 6.75 27.67 2.88
CA ASN A 1 5.66 27.88 1.93
C ASN A 1 5.44 26.58 1.18
N PHE A 2 4.27 25.95 1.31
CA PHE A 2 3.99 24.59 0.80
C PHE A 2 4.24 24.45 -0.71
N GLN A 3 4.04 25.51 -1.47
CA GLN A 3 4.26 25.55 -2.92
C GLN A 3 5.75 25.60 -3.33
N GLN A 4 6.62 26.19 -2.53
CA GLN A 4 8.05 26.29 -2.85
C GLN A 4 8.80 24.98 -2.64
N ASN A 5 8.31 24.11 -1.77
CA ASN A 5 8.94 22.82 -1.46
C ASN A 5 8.20 21.63 -2.11
N ALA A 6 7.23 21.86 -2.99
CA ALA A 6 6.38 20.79 -3.55
C ALA A 6 7.17 19.71 -4.32
N VAL A 7 8.25 20.10 -4.99
CA VAL A 7 9.10 19.16 -5.73
C VAL A 7 9.93 18.28 -4.76
N GLU A 8 10.47 18.89 -3.71
CA GLU A 8 11.24 18.16 -2.69
C GLU A 8 10.35 17.23 -1.89
N ILE A 9 9.17 17.69 -1.50
CA ILE A 9 8.17 16.86 -0.81
C ILE A 9 7.76 15.67 -1.66
N LYS A 10 7.51 15.86 -2.96
CA LYS A 10 7.18 14.78 -3.90
C LYS A 10 8.28 13.71 -4.02
N LYS A 11 9.53 14.08 -3.77
CA LYS A 11 10.66 13.12 -3.76
C LYS A 11 10.67 12.24 -2.49
N LEU A 12 10.00 12.63 -1.43
CA LEU A 12 9.97 11.88 -0.18
C LEU A 12 9.02 10.68 -0.22
N TYR A 13 7.98 10.72 -1.04
CA TYR A 13 6.97 9.67 -1.04
C TYR A 13 6.73 9.06 -2.42
N SER A 14 6.24 7.83 -2.42
CA SER A 14 5.59 7.15 -3.54
C SER A 14 4.14 6.89 -3.16
N TYR A 15 3.22 7.12 -4.10
CA TYR A 15 1.79 6.89 -3.91
C TYR A 15 1.31 5.80 -4.86
N VAL A 16 0.75 4.76 -4.30
CA VAL A 16 0.10 3.65 -5.01
C VAL A 16 -1.40 3.86 -4.92
N ALA A 17 -1.99 4.34 -6.00
CA ALA A 17 -3.41 4.62 -6.09
C ALA A 17 -4.25 3.32 -6.12
N ASP A 18 -5.52 3.41 -5.74
CA ASP A 18 -6.48 2.30 -5.86
C ASP A 18 -6.67 1.84 -7.30
N LYS A 19 -6.56 2.75 -8.28
CA LYS A 19 -6.70 2.45 -9.71
C LYS A 19 -5.55 3.06 -10.51
N PRO A 20 -5.17 2.43 -11.65
CA PRO A 20 -4.16 3.00 -12.55
C PRO A 20 -4.53 4.41 -13.02
N LEU A 21 -3.53 5.32 -13.02
CA LEU A 21 -3.65 6.70 -13.53
C LEU A 21 -3.06 6.86 -14.94
N PHE A 22 -2.66 5.78 -15.59
CA PHE A 22 -2.14 5.75 -16.95
C PHE A 22 -3.11 5.06 -17.90
N SER A 23 -2.95 5.30 -19.22
CA SER A 23 -3.82 4.71 -20.23
C SER A 23 -3.78 3.18 -20.17
N ASP A 24 -4.94 2.56 -20.19
CA ASP A 24 -5.13 1.11 -20.21
C ASP A 24 -4.75 0.45 -21.55
N THR A 25 -4.58 1.24 -22.61
CA THR A 25 -4.12 0.78 -23.93
C THR A 25 -2.61 0.59 -24.05
N LEU A 26 -1.83 1.11 -23.08
CA LEU A 26 -0.38 0.92 -23.03
C LEU A 26 -0.04 -0.51 -22.59
N GLN A 27 1.12 -0.99 -23.04
CA GLN A 27 1.69 -2.23 -22.52
C GLN A 27 2.36 -2.00 -21.15
N VAL A 28 2.47 -3.05 -20.34
CA VAL A 28 3.12 -2.99 -19.01
C VAL A 28 4.54 -2.44 -19.14
N ASN A 29 5.37 -2.98 -20.02
CA ASN A 29 6.75 -2.52 -20.25
C ASN A 29 6.82 -1.05 -20.69
N GLU A 30 5.89 -0.58 -21.54
CA GLU A 30 5.84 0.82 -21.96
C GLU A 30 5.61 1.76 -20.79
N VAL A 31 4.70 1.39 -19.86
CA VAL A 31 4.45 2.14 -18.63
C VAL A 31 5.71 2.21 -17.79
N LEU A 32 6.38 1.08 -17.56
CA LEU A 32 7.57 1.02 -16.72
C LEU A 32 8.74 1.81 -17.32
N TYR A 33 8.96 1.76 -18.64
CA TYR A 33 9.97 2.58 -19.30
C TYR A 33 9.66 4.10 -19.23
N LYS A 34 8.39 4.49 -19.32
CA LYS A 34 8.00 5.90 -19.13
C LYS A 34 8.30 6.37 -17.71
N ILE A 35 7.97 5.55 -16.70
CA ILE A 35 8.22 5.88 -15.29
C ILE A 35 9.74 5.97 -15.02
N SER A 36 10.55 5.06 -15.54
CA SER A 36 12.01 5.09 -15.35
C SER A 36 12.68 6.33 -15.94
N LYS A 37 12.06 6.95 -16.95
CA LYS A 37 12.54 8.23 -17.52
C LYS A 37 12.09 9.44 -16.70
N LEU A 38 11.00 9.31 -15.93
CA LEU A 38 10.44 10.41 -15.14
C LEU A 38 10.96 10.45 -13.70
N ASP A 39 11.38 9.31 -13.17
CA ASP A 39 11.84 9.19 -11.79
C ASP A 39 13.09 8.29 -11.71
N GLU A 40 14.24 8.91 -11.48
CA GLU A 40 15.54 8.23 -11.37
C GLU A 40 15.64 7.27 -10.16
N ARG A 41 14.75 7.41 -9.17
CA ARG A 41 14.69 6.52 -8.01
C ARG A 41 14.08 5.16 -8.36
N PHE A 42 13.33 5.07 -9.47
CA PHE A 42 12.64 3.86 -9.87
C PHE A 42 13.61 2.81 -10.41
N ASN A 43 13.68 1.68 -9.73
CA ASN A 43 14.49 0.54 -10.15
C ASN A 43 13.70 -0.38 -11.08
N ILE A 44 13.79 -0.13 -12.39
CA ILE A 44 13.02 -0.86 -13.40
C ILE A 44 13.41 -2.34 -13.47
N ASP A 45 14.68 -2.69 -13.26
CA ASP A 45 15.16 -4.07 -13.36
C ASP A 45 14.56 -4.93 -12.24
N LYS A 46 14.59 -4.46 -10.99
CA LYS A 46 13.94 -5.14 -9.87
C LYS A 46 12.41 -5.21 -10.03
N CYS A 47 11.81 -4.18 -10.63
CA CYS A 47 10.40 -4.21 -10.95
C CYS A 47 10.07 -5.30 -11.99
N PHE A 48 10.86 -5.42 -13.05
CA PHE A 48 10.71 -6.49 -14.04
C PHE A 48 10.86 -7.89 -13.42
N GLU A 49 11.89 -8.09 -12.59
CA GLU A 49 12.10 -9.36 -11.88
C GLU A 49 10.90 -9.74 -11.04
N PHE A 50 10.38 -8.80 -10.25
CA PHE A 50 9.20 -9.01 -9.42
C PHE A 50 7.95 -9.34 -10.24
N LEU A 51 7.65 -8.58 -11.29
CA LEU A 51 6.48 -8.80 -12.14
C LEU A 51 6.55 -10.14 -12.88
N ASN A 52 7.73 -10.53 -13.37
CA ASN A 52 7.95 -11.86 -13.97
C ASN A 52 7.69 -12.98 -12.95
N LYS A 53 8.13 -12.83 -11.71
CA LYS A 53 7.87 -13.79 -10.62
C LYS A 53 6.37 -13.89 -10.33
N GLN A 54 5.63 -12.77 -10.44
CA GLN A 54 4.17 -12.74 -10.34
C GLN A 54 3.47 -13.24 -11.62
N LYS A 55 4.20 -13.69 -12.63
CA LYS A 55 3.70 -14.17 -13.92
C LYS A 55 2.93 -13.13 -14.72
N ILE A 56 3.21 -11.85 -14.51
CA ILE A 56 2.62 -10.76 -15.28
C ILE A 56 3.35 -10.64 -16.60
N VAL A 57 2.60 -10.74 -17.71
CA VAL A 57 3.15 -10.66 -19.07
C VAL A 57 3.46 -9.20 -19.42
N LEU A 58 4.74 -8.85 -19.58
CA LEU A 58 5.20 -7.47 -19.75
C LEU A 58 4.72 -6.82 -21.06
N HIS A 59 4.38 -7.61 -22.08
CA HIS A 59 3.86 -7.12 -23.37
C HIS A 59 2.33 -7.05 -23.41
N SER A 60 1.64 -7.52 -22.37
CA SER A 60 0.18 -7.36 -22.26
C SER A 60 -0.19 -5.89 -22.08
N LYS A 61 -1.32 -5.50 -22.66
CA LYS A 61 -1.90 -4.20 -22.43
C LYS A 61 -2.55 -4.15 -21.05
N ILE A 62 -2.60 -2.98 -20.46
CA ILE A 62 -3.11 -2.81 -19.09
C ILE A 62 -4.58 -3.26 -18.97
N TYR A 63 -5.41 -3.08 -20.01
CA TYR A 63 -6.80 -3.53 -19.99
C TYR A 63 -6.94 -5.08 -19.96
N GLU A 64 -5.92 -5.82 -20.42
CA GLU A 64 -5.89 -7.28 -20.42
C GLU A 64 -5.59 -7.86 -19.03
N LEU A 65 -5.00 -7.06 -18.12
CA LEU A 65 -4.71 -7.48 -16.77
C LEU A 65 -5.99 -7.59 -15.94
N SER A 66 -6.06 -8.63 -15.11
CA SER A 66 -7.05 -8.73 -14.05
C SER A 66 -6.89 -7.59 -13.03
N GLN A 67 -7.90 -7.36 -12.19
CA GLN A 67 -7.82 -6.33 -11.15
C GLN A 67 -6.66 -6.58 -10.18
N GLY A 68 -6.44 -7.85 -9.79
CA GLY A 68 -5.31 -8.22 -8.94
C GLY A 68 -3.96 -7.95 -9.58
N GLU A 69 -3.79 -8.28 -10.86
CA GLU A 69 -2.54 -7.99 -11.59
C GLU A 69 -2.28 -6.49 -11.75
N LYS A 70 -3.34 -5.68 -11.96
CA LYS A 70 -3.24 -4.22 -11.94
C LYS A 70 -2.76 -3.70 -10.59
N LYS A 71 -3.26 -4.25 -9.48
CA LYS A 71 -2.80 -3.91 -8.12
C LYS A 71 -1.34 -4.28 -7.91
N ILE A 72 -0.93 -5.48 -8.35
CA ILE A 72 0.46 -5.93 -8.27
C ILE A 72 1.39 -5.01 -9.07
N LEU A 73 0.98 -4.59 -10.28
CA LEU A 73 1.73 -3.64 -11.09
C LEU A 73 1.88 -2.29 -10.39
N LEU A 74 0.80 -1.72 -9.87
CA LEU A 74 0.82 -0.44 -9.15
C LEU A 74 1.70 -0.51 -7.89
N PHE A 75 1.58 -1.60 -7.13
CA PHE A 75 2.44 -1.86 -5.98
C PHE A 75 3.92 -1.89 -6.40
N ALA A 76 4.26 -2.66 -7.44
CA ALA A 76 5.63 -2.77 -7.91
C ALA A 76 6.23 -1.41 -8.32
N ILE A 77 5.46 -0.58 -9.02
CA ILE A 77 5.88 0.77 -9.38
C ILE A 77 6.19 1.60 -8.13
N GLY A 78 5.30 1.65 -7.16
CA GLY A 78 5.49 2.43 -5.94
C GLY A 78 6.64 1.91 -5.07
N TYR A 79 6.71 0.61 -4.86
CA TYR A 79 7.72 -0.03 -4.03
C TYR A 79 9.14 0.11 -4.58
N PHE A 80 9.32 -0.12 -5.89
CA PHE A 80 10.63 -0.03 -6.53
C PHE A 80 11.06 1.40 -6.88
N THR A 81 10.25 2.42 -6.55
CA THR A 81 10.65 3.84 -6.62
C THR A 81 11.52 4.28 -5.44
N LYS A 82 11.72 3.44 -4.41
CA LYS A 82 12.62 3.68 -3.28
C LYS A 82 12.46 5.06 -2.61
N SER A 83 11.25 5.39 -2.20
CA SER A 83 10.95 6.59 -1.41
C SER A 83 11.15 6.35 0.09
N SER A 84 11.18 7.43 0.88
CA SER A 84 11.19 7.32 2.36
C SER A 84 9.79 7.02 2.91
N ILE A 85 8.74 7.43 2.19
CA ILE A 85 7.34 7.22 2.57
C ILE A 85 6.64 6.48 1.43
N LEU A 86 6.05 5.34 1.73
CA LEU A 86 5.24 4.57 0.79
C LEU A 86 3.76 4.66 1.20
N VAL A 87 2.96 5.32 0.37
CA VAL A 87 1.52 5.46 0.58
C VAL A 87 0.78 4.46 -0.30
N LEU A 88 -0.02 3.60 0.29
CA LEU A 88 -0.72 2.50 -0.37
C LEU A 88 -2.24 2.65 -0.15
N ASP A 89 -2.98 2.84 -1.24
CA ASP A 89 -4.43 2.95 -1.20
C ASP A 89 -5.07 1.64 -1.65
N ASN A 90 -5.58 0.87 -0.69
CA ASN A 90 -6.25 -0.41 -0.89
C ASN A 90 -5.47 -1.38 -1.82
N PRO A 91 -4.19 -1.68 -1.53
CA PRO A 91 -3.30 -2.38 -2.47
C PRO A 91 -3.62 -3.87 -2.63
N PHE A 92 -4.42 -4.45 -1.74
CA PHE A 92 -4.64 -5.91 -1.69
C PHE A 92 -5.99 -6.36 -2.28
N SER A 93 -6.84 -5.43 -2.69
CA SER A 93 -8.15 -5.75 -3.28
C SER A 93 -8.00 -6.57 -4.58
N GLY A 94 -8.57 -7.79 -4.61
CA GLY A 94 -8.48 -8.68 -5.75
C GLY A 94 -7.12 -9.36 -5.97
N VAL A 95 -6.14 -9.14 -5.09
CA VAL A 95 -4.83 -9.80 -5.16
C VAL A 95 -4.91 -11.21 -4.60
N GLY A 96 -4.40 -12.19 -5.36
CA GLY A 96 -4.38 -13.59 -4.94
C GLY A 96 -3.49 -13.83 -3.70
N LEU A 97 -3.83 -14.85 -2.91
CA LEU A 97 -3.21 -15.13 -1.61
C LEU A 97 -1.67 -15.23 -1.65
N ILE A 98 -1.12 -15.85 -2.69
CA ILE A 98 0.34 -16.04 -2.83
C ILE A 98 1.02 -14.68 -3.05
N ALA A 99 0.52 -13.87 -3.99
CA ALA A 99 1.04 -12.55 -4.27
C ALA A 99 0.88 -11.62 -3.05
N LYS A 100 -0.27 -11.67 -2.37
CA LYS A 100 -0.52 -10.91 -1.12
C LYS A 100 0.54 -11.22 -0.06
N LYS A 101 0.85 -12.51 0.18
CA LYS A 101 1.87 -12.92 1.15
C LYS A 101 3.26 -12.38 0.78
N GLU A 102 3.61 -12.42 -0.50
CA GLU A 102 4.89 -11.90 -0.97
C GLU A 102 4.99 -10.38 -0.81
N ILE A 103 3.93 -9.65 -1.17
CA ILE A 103 3.85 -8.19 -0.96
C ILE A 103 3.98 -7.85 0.53
N LEU A 104 3.30 -8.58 1.41
CA LEU A 104 3.41 -8.37 2.87
C LEU A 104 4.85 -8.57 3.37
N ASN A 105 5.58 -9.57 2.86
CA ASN A 105 6.98 -9.76 3.21
C ASN A 105 7.85 -8.58 2.73
N LEU A 106 7.67 -8.14 1.49
CA LEU A 106 8.37 -6.97 0.95
C LEU A 106 8.09 -5.70 1.76
N LEU A 107 6.85 -5.51 2.24
CA LEU A 107 6.51 -4.36 3.07
C LEU A 107 7.16 -4.43 4.45
N ARG A 108 7.29 -5.61 5.05
CA ARG A 108 8.06 -5.77 6.31
C ARG A 108 9.52 -5.45 6.13
N ASP A 109 10.12 -5.89 5.01
CA ASP A 109 11.52 -5.60 4.67
C ASP A 109 11.74 -4.13 4.28
N TYR A 110 10.67 -3.42 3.92
CA TYR A 110 10.74 -2.00 3.56
C TYR A 110 10.91 -1.09 4.77
N ILE A 111 10.34 -1.46 5.92
CA ILE A 111 10.32 -0.62 7.13
C ILE A 111 11.70 -0.66 7.79
N ASP A 112 12.31 0.51 7.93
CA ASP A 112 13.51 0.75 8.71
C ASP A 112 13.38 2.11 9.44
N GLU A 113 14.40 2.50 10.20
CA GLU A 113 14.39 3.74 11.00
C GLU A 113 14.08 5.03 10.20
N ASN A 114 14.29 4.99 8.88
CA ASN A 114 14.13 6.15 7.99
C ASN A 114 12.96 6.00 7.02
N LYS A 115 12.15 4.96 7.14
CA LYS A 115 11.04 4.67 6.21
C LYS A 115 9.72 4.52 6.94
N MET A 116 8.67 4.93 6.25
CA MET A 116 7.30 4.86 6.72
C MET A 116 6.39 4.25 5.65
N ILE A 117 5.44 3.46 6.08
CA ILE A 117 4.31 3.01 5.26
C ILE A 117 3.03 3.65 5.79
N ILE A 118 2.27 4.28 4.90
CA ILE A 118 0.89 4.70 5.16
C ILE A 118 0.00 3.79 4.33
N LEU A 119 -0.77 2.95 4.99
CA LEU A 119 -1.59 1.94 4.34
C LEU A 119 -3.08 2.17 4.63
N VAL A 120 -3.87 2.38 3.59
CA VAL A 120 -5.33 2.42 3.68
C VAL A 120 -5.85 1.03 3.33
N THR A 121 -6.54 0.40 4.27
CA THR A 121 -7.11 -0.95 4.10
C THR A 121 -8.23 -1.20 5.10
N GLU A 122 -9.16 -2.06 4.76
CA GLU A 122 -10.19 -2.61 5.65
C GLU A 122 -9.90 -4.07 6.05
N ASP A 123 -8.76 -4.63 5.64
CA ASP A 123 -8.40 -6.04 5.86
C ASP A 123 -7.72 -6.24 7.23
N PRO A 124 -8.40 -6.86 8.23
CA PRO A 124 -7.85 -7.02 9.58
C PRO A 124 -6.56 -7.84 9.61
N LEU A 125 -6.37 -8.78 8.67
CA LEU A 125 -5.16 -9.60 8.60
C LEU A 125 -3.96 -8.78 8.14
N VAL A 126 -4.17 -7.85 7.24
CA VAL A 126 -3.13 -6.91 6.79
C VAL A 126 -2.74 -5.97 7.92
N ILE A 127 -3.74 -5.40 8.61
CA ILE A 127 -3.55 -4.52 9.76
C ILE A 127 -2.73 -5.25 10.83
N LYS A 128 -3.16 -6.44 11.25
CA LYS A 128 -2.47 -7.28 12.24
C LYS A 128 -1.02 -7.60 11.84
N SER A 129 -0.75 -7.67 10.54
CA SER A 129 0.57 -8.08 10.01
C SER A 129 1.58 -6.96 9.93
N LEU A 130 1.15 -5.70 9.81
CA LEU A 130 2.00 -4.57 9.43
C LEU A 130 1.85 -3.33 10.30
N ALA A 131 0.70 -3.13 10.96
CA ALA A 131 0.43 -1.86 11.62
C ALA A 131 1.08 -1.80 13.00
N ASP A 132 1.81 -0.71 13.26
CA ASP A 132 2.22 -0.29 14.59
C ASP A 132 1.19 0.69 15.18
N TYR A 133 0.52 1.44 14.29
CA TYR A 133 -0.39 2.53 14.64
C TYR A 133 -1.64 2.50 13.75
N ILE A 134 -2.81 2.70 14.33
CA ILE A 134 -4.09 2.66 13.63
C ILE A 134 -4.80 4.00 13.71
N ILE A 135 -5.37 4.43 12.57
CA ILE A 135 -6.30 5.54 12.48
C ILE A 135 -7.58 5.01 11.86
N VAL A 136 -8.67 5.00 12.63
CA VAL A 136 -10.00 4.61 12.14
C VAL A 136 -10.74 5.86 11.66
N LEU A 137 -11.15 5.84 10.40
CA LEU A 137 -11.93 6.89 9.76
C LEU A 137 -13.38 6.45 9.63
N GLU A 138 -14.30 7.25 10.12
CA GLU A 138 -15.73 7.01 10.03
C GLU A 138 -16.46 8.31 9.66
N ASN A 139 -17.34 8.26 8.65
CA ASN A 139 -18.13 9.42 8.21
C ASN A 139 -17.31 10.70 7.97
N GLY A 140 -16.06 10.54 7.43
CA GLY A 140 -15.15 11.65 7.15
C GLY A 140 -14.47 12.25 8.40
N ARG A 141 -14.54 11.59 9.53
CA ARG A 141 -13.90 12.01 10.79
C ARG A 141 -12.99 10.91 11.33
N ILE A 142 -11.97 11.31 12.08
CA ILE A 142 -11.16 10.38 12.85
C ILE A 142 -11.98 9.94 14.07
N ASN A 143 -12.29 8.65 14.13
CA ASN A 143 -12.94 8.02 15.28
C ASN A 143 -11.87 7.65 16.32
N THR A 144 -10.82 6.92 15.90
CA THR A 144 -9.75 6.43 16.77
C THR A 144 -8.40 6.70 16.14
N LYS A 145 -7.42 7.01 16.99
CA LYS A 145 -6.03 7.26 16.60
C LYS A 145 -5.12 6.76 17.72
N GLU A 146 -4.55 5.54 17.57
CA GLU A 146 -3.91 4.86 18.70
C GLU A 146 -2.85 3.84 18.23
N ASP A 147 -1.89 3.54 19.10
CA ASP A 147 -0.96 2.42 18.93
C ASP A 147 -1.73 1.09 18.98
N ILE A 148 -1.30 0.10 18.18
CA ILE A 148 -2.00 -1.18 18.09
C ILE A 148 -1.93 -1.98 19.40
N VAL A 149 -0.84 -1.85 20.15
CA VAL A 149 -0.66 -2.55 21.44
C VAL A 149 -1.58 -1.93 22.48
N GLU A 150 -1.63 -0.59 22.58
CA GLU A 150 -2.56 0.13 23.47
C GLU A 150 -4.01 -0.20 23.15
N LEU A 151 -4.34 -0.34 21.86
CA LEU A 151 -5.68 -0.72 21.41
C LEU A 151 -6.03 -2.15 21.85
N GLN A 152 -5.09 -3.09 21.71
CA GLN A 152 -5.29 -4.48 22.14
C GLN A 152 -5.43 -4.60 23.67
N GLU A 153 -4.68 -3.83 24.44
CA GLU A 153 -4.81 -3.75 25.90
C GLU A 153 -6.17 -3.18 26.31
N ARG A 154 -6.60 -2.08 25.69
CA ARG A 154 -7.88 -1.42 25.95
C ARG A 154 -9.07 -2.36 25.70
N PHE A 155 -9.04 -3.14 24.64
CA PHE A 155 -10.10 -4.09 24.30
C PHE A 155 -9.87 -5.51 24.87
N ASN A 156 -8.78 -5.71 25.62
CA ASN A 156 -8.39 -7.00 26.20
C ASN A 156 -8.44 -8.16 25.20
N THR A 157 -8.04 -7.91 23.96
CA THR A 157 -8.01 -8.89 22.88
C THR A 157 -6.97 -8.53 21.80
N THR A 158 -6.39 -9.55 21.17
CA THR A 158 -5.50 -9.38 20.00
C THR A 158 -6.23 -9.58 18.67
N ASP A 159 -7.54 -9.75 18.71
CA ASP A 159 -8.39 -9.90 17.54
C ASP A 159 -8.75 -8.52 16.96
N ILE A 160 -7.99 -8.11 15.94
CA ILE A 160 -8.14 -6.80 15.30
C ILE A 160 -9.53 -6.63 14.66
N GLU A 161 -10.13 -7.69 14.12
CA GLU A 161 -11.46 -7.62 13.53
C GLU A 161 -12.51 -7.26 14.59
N ASN A 162 -12.48 -7.93 15.73
CA ASN A 162 -13.38 -7.63 16.85
C ASN A 162 -13.15 -6.21 17.39
N ILE A 163 -11.90 -5.77 17.53
CA ILE A 163 -11.57 -4.40 17.96
C ILE A 163 -12.19 -3.38 17.01
N LEU A 164 -11.98 -3.54 15.70
CA LEU A 164 -12.50 -2.61 14.70
C LEU A 164 -14.03 -2.58 14.71
N LEU A 165 -14.68 -3.74 14.83
CA LEU A 165 -16.14 -3.84 14.93
C LEU A 165 -16.68 -3.12 16.17
N SER A 166 -16.03 -3.26 17.33
CA SER A 166 -16.40 -2.57 18.56
C SER A 166 -16.26 -1.05 18.43
N ILE A 167 -15.14 -0.58 17.85
CA ILE A 167 -14.93 0.85 17.58
C ILE A 167 -16.05 1.41 16.67
N MET A 168 -16.39 0.70 15.59
CA MET A 168 -17.42 1.12 14.63
C MET A 168 -18.83 1.11 15.23
N LYS A 169 -19.09 0.28 16.25
CA LYS A 169 -20.35 0.27 17.02
C LYS A 169 -20.41 1.33 18.12
N GLY A 170 -19.31 2.06 18.36
CA GLY A 170 -19.21 3.03 19.43
C GLY A 170 -19.06 2.42 20.82
N GLU A 171 -18.69 1.12 20.89
CA GLU A 171 -18.43 0.43 22.14
C GLU A 171 -17.04 0.88 22.65
N ASN A 172 -17.02 1.75 23.66
CA ASN A 172 -15.80 2.04 24.40
C ASN A 172 -15.57 0.89 25.38
N SER A 173 -14.48 0.15 25.24
CA SER A 173 -14.15 -0.92 26.16
C SER A 173 -13.83 -0.35 27.53
N ASN A 174 -14.69 -0.58 28.48
CA ASN A 174 -14.53 -0.54 29.94
C ASN A 174 -15.89 -0.79 30.62
N ASP A 175 -16.61 -1.84 30.18
CA ASP A 175 -17.67 -2.45 30.99
C ASP A 175 -17.38 -3.95 31.13
#